data_1dd6eb6ecb5297292c9ad6a7eb4ef9f0
#
_entry.id   1dd6eb6ecb5297292c9ad6a7eb4ef9f0
#
_cell.length_a   1.000
_cell.length_b   1.000
_cell.length_c   1.000
_cell.angle_alpha   90.00
_cell.angle_beta   90.00
_cell.angle_gamma   90.00
#
_symmetry.space_group_name_H-M   'P 1'
#
loop_
_entity.id
_entity.type
_entity.pdbx_description
1 polymer ?
#
loop_
_entity_poly.entity_id
_entity_poly.type
_entity_poly.pdbx_seq_one_letter_code
_entity_poly.pdbx_strand_id
1 'polypeptide(L)'
;MGLFEILGVTVITLFLIPYVWYLISVKRGIHSGRWIALARKSKHHVSSKRSFLIPLCICYTACGIAQIASGNEAFGIMFLVLGVVMLYDQRSRNRFRIIMMPKAIIFPSNLSWWKYGEIKSVAYLKDCGCVIIVNNKDLRAVYPMSESDYKQMMA
;
A
#
# COMPACT_ATOMS: atom_id res chain seq x y z
N MET A 1 -31.21 -5.95 -13.35
CA MET A 1 -30.30 -5.67 -12.23
C MET A 1 -31.13 -5.52 -10.97
N GLY A 2 -30.94 -6.38 -9.98
CA GLY A 2 -31.64 -6.31 -8.71
C GLY A 2 -31.11 -5.17 -7.83
N LEU A 3 -31.91 -4.70 -6.88
CA LEU A 3 -31.54 -3.63 -5.94
C LEU A 3 -30.20 -3.94 -5.22
N PHE A 4 -29.98 -5.20 -4.84
CA PHE A 4 -28.74 -5.64 -4.18
C PHE A 4 -27.52 -5.56 -5.10
N GLU A 5 -27.69 -5.78 -6.39
CA GLU A 5 -26.61 -5.63 -7.37
C GLU A 5 -26.17 -4.17 -7.52
N ILE A 6 -27.15 -3.26 -7.63
CA ILE A 6 -26.89 -1.83 -7.70
C ILE A 6 -26.17 -1.34 -6.44
N LEU A 7 -26.64 -1.76 -5.28
CA LEU A 7 -26.06 -1.39 -3.98
C LEU A 7 -24.63 -1.91 -3.84
N GLY A 8 -24.37 -3.18 -4.22
CA GLY A 8 -23.04 -3.78 -4.20
C GLY A 8 -22.06 -3.06 -5.13
N VAL A 9 -22.45 -2.80 -6.39
CA VAL A 9 -21.63 -2.04 -7.35
C VAL A 9 -21.33 -0.65 -6.82
N THR A 10 -22.32 0.04 -6.26
CA THR A 10 -22.15 1.39 -5.72
C THR A 10 -21.15 1.41 -4.57
N VAL A 11 -21.30 0.51 -3.59
CA VAL A 11 -20.39 0.43 -2.43
C VAL A 11 -18.96 0.16 -2.89
N ILE A 12 -18.74 -0.83 -3.77
CA ILE A 12 -17.39 -1.15 -4.23
C ILE A 12 -16.78 0.01 -5.03
N THR A 13 -17.58 0.67 -5.86
CA THR A 13 -17.13 1.82 -6.64
C THR A 13 -16.71 2.99 -5.74
N LEU A 14 -17.47 3.27 -4.68
CA LEU A 14 -17.13 4.30 -3.69
C LEU A 14 -15.80 4.05 -2.98
N PHE A 15 -15.42 2.78 -2.77
CA PHE A 15 -14.11 2.45 -2.19
C PHE A 15 -13.00 2.38 -3.25
N LEU A 16 -13.29 1.91 -4.44
CA LEU A 16 -12.31 1.71 -5.51
C LEU A 16 -11.79 3.04 -6.06
N ILE A 17 -12.67 4.01 -6.29
CA ILE A 17 -12.29 5.31 -6.85
C ILE A 17 -11.27 6.05 -5.98
N PRO A 18 -11.49 6.29 -4.66
CA PRO A 18 -10.51 6.93 -3.81
C PRO A 18 -9.19 6.16 -3.73
N TYR A 19 -9.27 4.82 -3.76
CA TYR A 19 -8.11 3.98 -3.69
C TYR A 19 -7.23 4.05 -4.95
N VAL A 20 -7.85 3.98 -6.13
CA VAL A 20 -7.15 4.18 -7.42
C VAL A 20 -6.56 5.58 -7.51
N TRP A 21 -7.31 6.60 -7.09
CA TRP A 21 -6.82 7.97 -7.02
C TRP A 21 -5.60 8.10 -6.11
N TYR A 22 -5.62 7.46 -4.95
CA TYR A 22 -4.47 7.39 -4.04
C TYR A 22 -3.25 6.77 -4.73
N LEU A 23 -3.40 5.61 -5.39
CA LEU A 23 -2.29 4.96 -6.10
C LEU A 23 -1.70 5.83 -7.21
N ILE A 24 -2.55 6.49 -7.99
CA ILE A 24 -2.12 7.40 -9.06
C ILE A 24 -1.37 8.60 -8.46
N SER A 25 -1.88 9.17 -7.36
CA SER A 25 -1.28 10.31 -6.68
C SER A 25 0.10 9.97 -6.12
N VAL A 26 0.25 8.79 -5.49
CA VAL A 26 1.55 8.29 -5.01
C VAL A 26 2.53 8.14 -6.18
N LYS A 27 2.11 7.51 -7.27
CA LYS A 27 2.97 7.31 -8.45
C LYS A 27 3.40 8.64 -9.07
N ARG A 28 2.48 9.58 -9.21
CA ARG A 28 2.79 10.93 -9.74
C ARG A 28 3.73 11.69 -8.80
N GLY A 29 3.51 11.63 -7.49
CA GLY A 29 4.35 12.29 -6.49
C GLY A 29 5.79 11.79 -6.54
N ILE A 30 5.99 10.47 -6.64
CA ILE A 30 7.32 9.86 -6.75
C ILE A 30 7.98 10.23 -8.09
N HIS A 31 7.25 10.14 -9.19
CA HIS A 31 7.80 10.41 -10.53
C HIS A 31 8.17 11.89 -10.72
N SER A 32 7.43 12.80 -10.10
CA SER A 32 7.72 14.24 -10.14
C SER A 32 8.85 14.67 -9.18
N GLY A 33 9.45 13.74 -8.44
CA GLY A 33 10.49 14.05 -7.45
C GLY A 33 9.99 14.81 -6.21
N ARG A 34 8.69 15.06 -6.09
CA ARG A 34 8.10 15.70 -4.90
C ARG A 34 8.05 14.78 -3.69
N TRP A 35 8.09 13.47 -3.92
CA TRP A 35 8.04 12.44 -2.89
C TRP A 35 9.26 11.54 -3.03
N ILE A 36 9.90 11.25 -1.93
CA ILE A 36 11.06 10.37 -1.88
C ILE A 36 10.55 8.99 -1.48
N ALA A 37 10.76 8.01 -2.35
CA ALA A 37 10.40 6.63 -2.09
C ALA A 37 11.67 5.83 -1.82
N LEU A 38 11.76 5.28 -0.61
CA LEU A 38 12.88 4.43 -0.22
C LEU A 38 12.59 2.99 -0.62
N ALA A 39 13.41 2.48 -1.54
CA ALA A 39 13.26 1.15 -2.09
C ALA A 39 13.67 0.07 -1.07
N ARG A 40 13.00 -1.08 -1.18
CA ARG A 40 13.29 -2.23 -0.34
C ARG A 40 14.55 -2.94 -0.80
N LYS A 41 15.68 -2.76 -0.12
CA LYS A 41 16.94 -3.42 -0.44
C LYS A 41 17.12 -4.83 0.12
N SER A 42 16.30 -5.27 1.06
CA SER A 42 16.53 -6.54 1.75
C SER A 42 15.78 -7.71 1.11
N LYS A 43 16.51 -8.74 0.74
CA LYS A 43 16.00 -10.09 0.41
C LYS A 43 15.46 -10.82 1.67
N HIS A 44 15.76 -10.34 2.86
CA HIS A 44 15.33 -10.94 4.11
C HIS A 44 13.94 -10.50 4.50
N HIS A 45 13.03 -11.34 4.23
CA HIS A 45 11.92 -11.80 4.99
C HIS A 45 11.23 -10.82 5.93
N VAL A 46 10.16 -10.23 5.47
CA VAL A 46 9.04 -9.99 6.36
C VAL A 46 7.97 -10.99 5.97
N SER A 47 7.98 -12.06 6.74
CA SER A 47 7.12 -13.20 6.60
C SER A 47 5.68 -12.90 7.03
N SER A 48 4.86 -13.79 6.66
CA SER A 48 3.59 -14.30 7.16
C SER A 48 2.30 -13.55 6.91
N LYS A 49 2.19 -12.25 7.02
CA LYS A 49 0.93 -11.55 6.65
C LYS A 49 0.71 -11.37 5.14
N ARG A 50 1.72 -11.68 4.33
CA ARG A 50 1.67 -11.59 2.86
C ARG A 50 0.92 -12.73 2.20
N SER A 51 0.84 -13.86 2.86
CA SER A 51 0.28 -15.08 2.28
C SER A 51 -1.22 -14.98 2.01
N PHE A 52 -1.93 -14.10 2.72
CA PHE A 52 -3.38 -14.01 2.61
C PHE A 52 -3.88 -13.16 1.42
N LEU A 53 -3.13 -12.16 0.98
CA LEU A 53 -3.57 -11.28 -0.11
C LEU A 53 -3.51 -11.97 -1.49
N ILE A 54 -2.55 -12.86 -1.71
CA ILE A 54 -2.46 -13.60 -2.99
C ILE A 54 -3.66 -14.53 -3.16
N PRO A 55 -4.01 -15.42 -2.21
CA PRO A 55 -5.23 -16.21 -2.29
C PRO A 55 -6.48 -15.33 -2.47
N LEU A 56 -6.56 -14.22 -1.76
CA LEU A 56 -7.69 -13.29 -1.89
C LEU A 56 -7.81 -12.72 -3.32
N CYS A 57 -6.71 -12.30 -3.93
CA CYS A 57 -6.70 -11.85 -5.31
C CYS A 57 -7.13 -12.94 -6.28
N ILE A 58 -6.68 -14.19 -6.07
CA ILE A 58 -7.08 -15.34 -6.87
C ILE A 58 -8.59 -15.58 -6.72
N CYS A 59 -9.11 -15.53 -5.49
CA CYS A 59 -10.55 -15.67 -5.24
C CYS A 59 -11.36 -14.58 -5.96
N TYR A 60 -10.95 -13.32 -5.89
CA TYR A 60 -11.63 -12.23 -6.60
C TYR A 60 -11.60 -12.44 -8.11
N THR A 61 -10.47 -12.87 -8.67
CA THR A 61 -10.37 -13.15 -10.11
C THR A 61 -11.26 -14.33 -10.51
N ALA A 62 -11.26 -15.41 -9.73
CA ALA A 62 -12.11 -16.58 -9.98
C ALA A 62 -13.61 -16.22 -9.87
N CYS A 63 -14.00 -15.47 -8.84
CA CYS A 63 -15.37 -14.97 -8.70
C CYS A 63 -15.77 -14.08 -9.87
N GLY A 64 -14.87 -13.20 -10.33
CA GLY A 64 -15.11 -12.36 -11.49
C GLY A 64 -15.41 -13.15 -12.76
N ILE A 65 -14.60 -14.17 -13.04
CA ILE A 65 -14.81 -15.05 -14.19
C ILE A 65 -16.14 -15.81 -14.06
N ALA A 66 -16.44 -16.36 -12.88
CA ALA A 66 -17.69 -17.07 -12.62
C ALA A 66 -18.93 -16.19 -12.82
N GLN A 67 -18.86 -14.92 -12.36
CA GLN A 67 -19.97 -13.97 -12.53
C GLN A 67 -20.20 -13.62 -14.01
N ILE A 68 -19.13 -13.43 -14.80
CA ILE A 68 -19.25 -13.20 -16.25
C ILE A 68 -19.89 -14.43 -16.92
N ALA A 69 -19.44 -15.62 -16.57
CA ALA A 69 -19.98 -16.86 -17.12
C ALA A 69 -21.47 -17.08 -16.77
N SER A 70 -21.93 -16.51 -15.65
CA SER A 70 -23.35 -16.53 -15.23
C SER A 70 -24.20 -15.42 -15.84
N GLY A 71 -23.65 -14.59 -16.72
CA GLY A 71 -24.36 -13.46 -17.33
C GLY A 71 -24.37 -12.17 -16.52
N ASN A 72 -23.68 -12.13 -15.36
CA ASN A 72 -23.55 -10.94 -14.52
C ASN A 72 -22.28 -10.16 -14.86
N GLU A 73 -22.19 -9.67 -16.10
CA GLU A 73 -20.97 -9.07 -16.65
C GLU A 73 -20.45 -7.88 -15.81
N ALA A 74 -21.34 -6.99 -15.38
CA ALA A 74 -20.95 -5.80 -14.61
C ALA A 74 -20.26 -6.17 -13.30
N PHE A 75 -20.80 -7.14 -12.56
CA PHE A 75 -20.20 -7.66 -11.33
C PHE A 75 -18.89 -8.38 -11.60
N GLY A 76 -18.84 -9.19 -12.64
CA GLY A 76 -17.65 -9.91 -13.03
C GLY A 76 -16.49 -8.99 -13.38
N ILE A 77 -16.72 -7.98 -14.20
CA ILE A 77 -15.72 -6.97 -14.56
C ILE A 77 -15.22 -6.23 -13.31
N MET A 78 -16.12 -5.86 -12.41
CA MET A 78 -15.76 -5.17 -11.17
C MET A 78 -14.86 -6.02 -10.27
N PHE A 79 -15.15 -7.32 -10.11
CA PHE A 79 -14.30 -8.24 -9.34
C PHE A 79 -12.91 -8.40 -9.98
N LEU A 80 -12.84 -8.48 -11.32
CA LEU A 80 -11.58 -8.54 -12.05
C LEU A 80 -10.74 -7.28 -11.83
N VAL A 81 -11.36 -6.09 -11.97
CA VAL A 81 -10.69 -4.82 -11.73
C VAL A 81 -10.17 -4.73 -10.30
N LEU A 82 -10.98 -5.13 -9.31
CA LEU A 82 -10.58 -5.16 -7.92
C LEU A 82 -9.38 -6.09 -7.68
N GLY A 83 -9.41 -7.30 -8.26
CA GLY A 83 -8.29 -8.24 -8.20
C GLY A 83 -7.00 -7.67 -8.77
N VAL A 84 -7.06 -7.04 -9.95
CA VAL A 84 -5.90 -6.39 -10.60
C VAL A 84 -5.38 -5.22 -9.75
N VAL A 85 -6.27 -4.37 -9.24
CA VAL A 85 -5.89 -3.24 -8.38
C VAL A 85 -5.21 -3.71 -7.10
N MET A 86 -5.73 -4.75 -6.46
CA MET A 86 -5.12 -5.34 -5.27
C MET A 86 -3.73 -5.95 -5.55
N LEU A 87 -3.56 -6.64 -6.67
CA LEU A 87 -2.26 -7.16 -7.10
C LEU A 87 -1.25 -6.03 -7.35
N TYR A 88 -1.69 -4.97 -8.02
CA TYR A 88 -0.86 -3.80 -8.27
C TYR A 88 -0.45 -3.11 -6.97
N ASP A 89 -1.39 -2.92 -6.05
CA ASP A 89 -1.10 -2.34 -4.74
C ASP A 89 -0.12 -3.19 -3.93
N GLN A 90 -0.32 -4.49 -3.90
CA GLN A 90 0.61 -5.40 -3.24
C GLN A 90 2.02 -5.31 -3.81
N ARG A 91 2.14 -5.23 -5.15
CA ARG A 91 3.43 -5.06 -5.81
C ARG A 91 4.07 -3.71 -5.47
N SER A 92 3.28 -2.64 -5.43
CA SER A 92 3.72 -1.30 -5.05
C SER A 92 4.18 -1.26 -3.59
N ARG A 93 3.39 -1.78 -2.65
CA ARG A 93 3.74 -1.84 -1.22
C ARG A 93 4.97 -2.69 -0.96
N ASN A 94 5.18 -3.74 -1.76
CA ASN A 94 6.36 -4.57 -1.66
C ASN A 94 7.62 -3.87 -2.16
N ARG A 95 7.47 -2.90 -3.06
CA ARG A 95 8.58 -2.15 -3.65
C ARG A 95 9.09 -1.05 -2.72
N PHE A 96 8.19 -0.35 -2.03
CA PHE A 96 8.54 0.77 -1.17
C PHE A 96 8.20 0.46 0.29
N ARG A 97 9.09 0.83 1.20
CA ARG A 97 8.88 0.69 2.64
C ARG A 97 8.35 1.95 3.28
N ILE A 98 8.90 3.07 2.86
CA ILE A 98 8.62 4.39 3.38
C ILE A 98 8.49 5.32 2.18
N ILE A 99 7.46 6.14 2.16
CA ILE A 99 7.28 7.21 1.19
C ILE A 99 7.24 8.52 1.95
N MET A 100 8.22 9.37 1.69
CA MET A 100 8.29 10.70 2.28
C MET A 100 7.56 11.69 1.39
N MET A 101 6.56 12.32 1.96
CA MET A 101 5.81 13.44 1.37
C MET A 101 6.29 14.75 1.98
N PRO A 102 5.98 15.91 1.39
CA PRO A 102 6.38 17.21 1.95
C PRO A 102 5.90 17.48 3.39
N LYS A 103 4.83 16.83 3.84
CA LYS A 103 4.21 17.08 5.17
C LYS A 103 4.02 15.83 6.03
N ALA A 104 4.32 14.66 5.50
CA ALA A 104 4.05 13.39 6.20
C ALA A 104 4.92 12.25 5.66
N ILE A 105 5.04 11.20 6.46
CA ILE A 105 5.62 9.92 6.07
C ILE A 105 4.49 8.91 5.93
N ILE A 106 4.47 8.19 4.81
CA ILE A 106 3.54 7.08 4.57
C ILE A 106 4.31 5.77 4.74
N PHE A 107 3.67 4.85 5.44
CA PHE A 107 4.12 3.47 5.59
C PHE A 107 3.21 2.54 4.79
N PRO A 108 3.55 2.22 3.52
CA PRO A 108 2.66 1.46 2.63
C PRO A 108 2.33 0.05 3.14
N SER A 109 3.18 -0.52 4.00
CA SER A 109 2.98 -1.88 4.52
C SER A 109 1.76 -2.03 5.41
N ASN A 110 1.37 -0.98 6.12
CA ASN A 110 0.25 -0.97 7.06
C ASN A 110 -0.76 0.16 6.80
N LEU A 111 -0.63 0.85 5.65
CA LEU A 111 -1.48 1.99 5.27
C LEU A 111 -1.54 3.10 6.33
N SER A 112 -0.53 3.19 7.18
CA SER A 112 -0.43 4.27 8.15
C SER A 112 0.34 5.43 7.56
N TRP A 113 0.03 6.62 8.04
CA TRP A 113 0.73 7.85 7.71
C TRP A 113 0.88 8.70 8.97
N TRP A 114 2.04 9.35 9.12
CA TRP A 114 2.32 10.22 10.25
C TRP A 114 2.79 11.57 9.73
N LYS A 115 2.20 12.63 10.26
CA LYS A 115 2.69 13.99 10.00
C LYS A 115 4.04 14.16 10.66
N TYR A 116 4.92 14.98 10.09
CA TYR A 116 6.23 15.23 10.70
C TYR A 116 6.13 15.77 12.12
N GLY A 117 5.14 16.63 12.43
CA GLY A 117 4.89 17.11 13.78
C GLY A 117 4.42 16.05 14.79
N GLU A 118 4.05 14.86 14.32
CA GLU A 118 3.68 13.72 15.17
C GLU A 118 4.86 12.79 15.44
N ILE A 119 6.01 13.02 14.81
CA ILE A 119 7.21 12.20 14.97
C ILE A 119 8.02 12.76 16.16
N LYS A 120 8.18 11.91 17.17
CA LYS A 120 8.94 12.22 18.38
C LYS A 120 10.44 12.02 18.18
N SER A 121 10.82 10.94 17.51
CA SER A 121 12.22 10.60 17.26
C SER A 121 12.41 9.66 16.09
N VAL A 122 13.57 9.74 15.45
CA VAL A 122 14.04 8.84 14.41
C VAL A 122 15.45 8.40 14.78
N ALA A 123 15.68 7.11 14.85
CA ALA A 123 16.98 6.54 15.18
C ALA A 123 17.36 5.45 14.18
N TYR A 124 18.64 5.42 13.79
CA TYR A 124 19.20 4.37 12.96
C TYR A 124 20.04 3.42 13.79
N LEU A 125 19.70 2.15 13.79
CA LEU A 125 20.44 1.09 14.44
C LEU A 125 21.40 0.45 13.43
N LYS A 126 22.70 0.80 13.50
CA LYS A 126 23.74 0.30 12.59
C LYS A 126 23.85 -1.22 12.65
N ASP A 127 23.82 -1.81 13.84
CA ASP A 127 24.00 -3.25 14.05
C ASP A 127 22.93 -4.10 13.39
N CYS A 128 21.71 -3.58 13.32
CA CYS A 128 20.57 -4.26 12.71
C CYS A 128 20.24 -3.76 11.30
N GLY A 129 20.85 -2.67 10.83
CA GLY A 129 20.51 -2.03 9.58
C GLY A 129 19.04 -1.62 9.52
N CYS A 130 18.52 -1.04 10.60
CA CYS A 130 17.11 -0.68 10.74
C CYS A 130 16.95 0.76 11.19
N VAL A 131 15.90 1.42 10.71
CA VAL A 131 15.43 2.70 11.25
C VAL A 131 14.25 2.46 12.18
N ILE A 132 14.25 3.14 13.31
CA ILE A 132 13.13 3.18 14.25
C ILE A 132 12.56 4.60 14.21
N ILE A 133 11.28 4.70 13.91
CA ILE A 133 10.53 5.94 13.93
C ILE A 133 9.51 5.84 15.07
N VAL A 134 9.51 6.79 15.98
CA VAL A 134 8.60 6.83 17.13
C VAL A 134 7.72 8.08 17.01
N ASN A 135 6.42 7.91 17.17
CA ASN A 135 5.49 9.03 17.19
C ASN A 135 5.22 9.54 18.61
N ASN A 136 4.49 10.64 18.73
CA ASN A 136 4.14 11.26 20.02
C ASN A 136 3.25 10.36 20.90
N LYS A 137 2.65 9.31 20.36
CA LYS A 137 1.87 8.29 21.09
C LYS A 137 2.72 7.07 21.46
N ASP A 138 4.05 7.18 21.36
CA ASP A 138 5.02 6.11 21.58
C ASP A 138 4.82 4.87 20.69
N LEU A 139 4.07 5.00 19.59
CA LEU A 139 3.98 3.95 18.58
C LEU A 139 5.30 3.90 17.81
N ARG A 140 5.81 2.69 17.62
CA ARG A 140 7.10 2.43 16.98
C ARG A 140 6.91 1.79 15.61
N ALA A 141 7.55 2.35 14.61
CA ALA A 141 7.65 1.77 13.28
C ALA A 141 9.12 1.40 13.03
N VAL A 142 9.39 0.11 12.80
CA VAL A 142 10.75 -0.41 12.57
C VAL A 142 10.84 -0.91 11.14
N TYR A 143 11.80 -0.35 10.39
CA TYR A 143 12.02 -0.71 9.00
C TYR A 143 13.48 -1.00 8.74
N PRO A 144 13.83 -2.14 8.13
CA PRO A 144 15.18 -2.36 7.62
C PRO A 144 15.49 -1.32 6.52
N MET A 145 16.60 -0.63 6.66
CA MET A 145 16.98 0.47 5.80
C MET A 145 18.52 0.51 5.69
N SER A 146 19.05 0.87 4.51
CA SER A 146 20.46 1.11 4.36
C SER A 146 20.85 2.46 4.98
N GLU A 147 22.13 2.60 5.37
CA GLU A 147 22.61 3.88 5.90
C GLU A 147 22.50 5.01 4.88
N SER A 148 22.66 4.70 3.59
CA SER A 148 22.46 5.67 2.51
C SER A 148 21.03 6.18 2.42
N ASP A 149 20.06 5.26 2.54
CA ASP A 149 18.64 5.61 2.51
C ASP A 149 18.23 6.40 3.77
N TYR A 150 18.84 6.05 4.93
CA TYR A 150 18.64 6.82 6.15
C TYR A 150 19.18 8.25 6.04
N LYS A 151 20.38 8.44 5.49
CA LYS A 151 20.93 9.78 5.25
C LYS A 151 20.05 10.58 4.29
N GLN A 152 19.51 9.94 3.25
CA GLN A 152 18.56 10.58 2.33
C GLN A 152 17.24 10.94 3.01
N MET A 153 16.81 10.14 4.00
CA MET A 153 15.60 10.42 4.78
C MET A 153 15.77 11.63 5.71
N MET A 154 16.99 11.87 6.18
CA MET A 154 17.30 12.95 7.14
C MET A 154 17.75 14.24 6.46
N ALA A 155 18.04 14.23 5.16
CA ALA A 155 18.39 15.40 4.37
C ALA A 155 17.14 16.20 3.95
#